data_cc96503bfdde80e0e018abce6c666f05
#
_entry.id   cc96503bfdde80e0e018abce6c666f05
#
_cell.length_a   1.000
_cell.length_b   1.000
_cell.length_c   1.000
_cell.angle_alpha   90.00
_cell.angle_beta   90.00
_cell.angle_gamma   90.00
#
_symmetry.space_group_name_H-M   'P 1'
#
loop_
_entity.id
_entity.type
_entity.pdbx_description
1 polymer ?
#
loop_
_entity_poly.entity_id
_entity_poly.type
_entity_poly.pdbx_seq_one_letter_code
_entity_poly.pdbx_strand_id
1 'polypeptide(L)'
;MKRMNILKGIAVSAMALLTLASCSNEDAGSLLPSAQDRVPLQVSVEDAATRGIIKGTTLPDDCSYRIYAYSKNNYEALNNQSGSTVQYQNGVSRIDDNPIYLPEDSCDVQVVALYGGITGSYDNLWVNKIELSVKDQEDYLVGVNTNKVNKSNPKANLAFTHVMSRVTLNIKRAKDNTNNYKIPGVTINNLAFDANMDVKEGKPIINGVDNSQNFKLPVKIDDYVLDDSAKVITADFLVLPTEQENITISLDGFSQEIKLPISKFEMGQQYSFNVVIGKNKPEIEEFKHEYVDLGLPSGTKWATHNLDMSNPNKETASVENYGSYCNWADPTGENVYKDENTLPSANPPASICNTDYDIAHVQWGKEWSLPTKEMQYELRTECKWANVEINGVKCCKAIGPNGNYIILPLGGCWLGTNTAVTYEGELGYYWTGDCWQSEGDYNYYVYYLKVNGQHNLVGCSRDFRCMVRPVTR
;
A
#
# COMPACT_ATOMS: atom_id res chain seq x y z
N MET A 1 27.24 -32.27 43.50
CA MET A 1 26.43 -33.49 43.65
C MET A 1 25.04 -33.29 43.02
N LYS A 2 24.64 -34.30 42.25
CA LYS A 2 23.37 -34.53 41.56
C LYS A 2 23.05 -33.74 40.28
N ARG A 3 23.31 -34.47 39.21
CA ARG A 3 22.73 -34.34 37.87
C ARG A 3 21.23 -34.59 37.91
N MET A 4 20.48 -33.91 37.03
CA MET A 4 19.22 -34.46 36.58
C MET A 4 18.92 -34.07 35.13
N ASN A 5 18.57 -35.10 34.40
CA ASN A 5 18.49 -35.19 32.94
C ASN A 5 17.30 -34.48 32.33
N ILE A 6 17.53 -33.95 31.14
CA ILE A 6 16.53 -33.46 30.20
C ILE A 6 15.99 -34.64 29.39
N LEU A 7 14.71 -34.91 29.44
CA LEU A 7 14.04 -35.80 28.47
C LEU A 7 13.37 -34.93 27.39
N LYS A 8 13.81 -35.18 26.16
CA LYS A 8 13.15 -34.69 24.96
C LYS A 8 11.92 -35.56 24.67
N GLY A 9 10.73 -34.98 24.65
CA GLY A 9 9.51 -35.60 24.16
C GLY A 9 9.25 -35.21 22.71
N ILE A 10 9.40 -36.16 21.80
CA ILE A 10 8.96 -36.08 20.42
C ILE A 10 7.49 -36.56 20.40
N ALA A 11 6.56 -35.67 20.11
CA ALA A 11 5.16 -36.05 19.86
C ALA A 11 4.99 -36.35 18.36
N VAL A 12 4.88 -37.62 18.04
CA VAL A 12 4.46 -38.10 16.73
C VAL A 12 2.93 -38.13 16.73
N SER A 13 2.30 -37.31 15.91
CA SER A 13 0.86 -37.34 15.70
C SER A 13 0.53 -38.47 14.73
N ALA A 14 -0.08 -39.53 15.23
CA ALA A 14 -0.60 -40.63 14.45
C ALA A 14 -1.94 -40.21 13.82
N MET A 15 -1.99 -40.24 12.50
CA MET A 15 -3.21 -40.17 11.70
C MET A 15 -3.96 -41.50 11.81
N ALA A 16 -5.14 -41.50 12.46
CA ALA A 16 -6.02 -42.65 12.49
C ALA A 16 -6.85 -42.69 11.20
N LEU A 17 -6.54 -43.62 10.31
CA LEU A 17 -7.45 -44.07 9.22
C LEU A 17 -8.56 -44.92 9.82
N LEU A 18 -9.79 -44.44 9.74
CA LEU A 18 -10.97 -45.28 9.95
C LEU A 18 -11.43 -45.81 8.60
N THR A 19 -11.17 -47.08 8.34
CA THR A 19 -11.78 -47.84 7.29
C THR A 19 -13.11 -48.42 7.79
N LEU A 20 -14.22 -47.95 7.23
CA LEU A 20 -15.52 -48.60 7.36
C LEU A 20 -15.80 -49.36 6.06
N ALA A 21 -15.74 -50.68 6.13
CA ALA A 21 -16.26 -51.55 5.11
C ALA A 21 -17.78 -51.65 5.28
N SER A 22 -18.52 -51.38 4.23
CA SER A 22 -19.96 -51.70 4.14
C SER A 22 -20.29 -52.38 2.83
N CYS A 23 -21.06 -53.42 2.95
CA CYS A 23 -21.50 -54.33 1.91
C CYS A 23 -22.47 -53.69 0.90
N SER A 24 -22.42 -54.28 -0.28
CA SER A 24 -23.20 -54.07 -1.47
C SER A 24 -24.72 -54.15 -1.30
N ASN A 25 -25.44 -53.28 -2.02
CA ASN A 25 -26.64 -53.67 -2.73
C ASN A 25 -26.74 -52.87 -4.05
N GLU A 26 -26.88 -53.58 -5.14
CA GLU A 26 -27.08 -53.03 -6.47
C GLU A 26 -28.50 -52.52 -6.60
N ASP A 27 -28.66 -51.26 -7.01
CA ASP A 27 -29.81 -50.82 -7.79
C ASP A 27 -29.36 -49.73 -8.76
N ALA A 28 -29.59 -49.96 -10.05
CA ALA A 28 -29.27 -49.09 -11.15
C ALA A 28 -30.24 -47.93 -11.22
N GLY A 29 -29.72 -46.73 -10.97
CA GLY A 29 -30.48 -45.49 -11.13
C GLY A 29 -29.71 -44.26 -10.78
N SER A 30 -29.22 -43.53 -11.82
CA SER A 30 -28.54 -42.21 -11.77
C SER A 30 -27.14 -42.21 -11.11
N LEU A 31 -26.13 -42.14 -11.96
CA LEU A 31 -24.74 -41.85 -11.61
C LEU A 31 -24.62 -40.39 -11.09
N LEU A 32 -24.98 -40.17 -9.83
CA LEU A 32 -24.41 -39.06 -9.08
C LEU A 32 -23.03 -39.53 -8.61
N PRO A 33 -21.97 -38.77 -8.82
CA PRO A 33 -20.63 -39.11 -8.31
C PRO A 33 -20.71 -39.39 -6.81
N SER A 34 -20.07 -40.50 -6.40
CA SER A 34 -20.02 -40.83 -4.97
C SER A 34 -19.44 -39.67 -4.17
N ALA A 35 -19.94 -39.46 -2.97
CA ALA A 35 -19.44 -38.37 -2.08
C ALA A 35 -17.92 -38.47 -1.79
N GLN A 36 -17.27 -39.55 -2.17
CA GLN A 36 -15.83 -39.82 -1.99
C GLN A 36 -14.95 -39.18 -3.06
N ASP A 37 -15.49 -38.70 -4.20
CA ASP A 37 -14.69 -38.09 -5.28
C ASP A 37 -14.71 -36.56 -5.28
N ARG A 38 -15.45 -35.94 -4.37
CA ARG A 38 -15.58 -34.47 -4.27
C ARG A 38 -14.42 -33.87 -3.51
N VAL A 39 -13.73 -32.90 -4.12
CA VAL A 39 -12.61 -32.19 -3.50
C VAL A 39 -13.13 -30.90 -2.85
N PRO A 40 -13.01 -30.76 -1.53
CA PRO A 40 -13.45 -29.55 -0.84
C PRO A 40 -12.47 -28.39 -1.08
N LEU A 41 -13.02 -27.17 -1.26
CA LEU A 41 -12.28 -25.93 -1.28
C LEU A 41 -11.63 -25.68 0.09
N GLN A 42 -10.37 -25.30 0.07
CA GLN A 42 -9.64 -24.80 1.23
C GLN A 42 -9.31 -23.34 1.02
N VAL A 43 -9.23 -22.57 2.10
CA VAL A 43 -8.86 -21.15 2.05
C VAL A 43 -7.74 -20.85 3.03
N SER A 44 -6.86 -19.95 2.66
CA SER A 44 -5.85 -19.36 3.55
C SER A 44 -5.71 -17.88 3.24
N VAL A 45 -5.32 -17.12 4.23
CA VAL A 45 -4.95 -15.72 4.07
C VAL A 45 -3.47 -15.67 3.78
N GLU A 46 -3.07 -14.99 2.72
CA GLU A 46 -1.66 -14.67 2.48
C GLU A 46 -1.23 -13.59 3.45
N ASP A 47 -0.02 -13.71 4.00
CA ASP A 47 0.69 -12.62 4.67
C ASP A 47 1.13 -11.58 3.60
N ALA A 48 0.23 -11.19 2.75
CA ALA A 48 0.47 -10.08 1.88
C ALA A 48 0.48 -8.83 2.75
N ALA A 49 1.53 -8.06 2.64
CA ALA A 49 1.48 -6.67 3.03
C ALA A 49 0.23 -6.07 2.40
N THR A 50 -0.86 -5.95 3.16
CA THR A 50 -2.05 -5.25 2.70
C THR A 50 -1.56 -3.85 2.41
N ARG A 51 -1.69 -3.46 1.19
CA ARG A 51 -1.36 -2.13 0.69
C ARG A 51 -2.47 -1.21 1.15
N GLY A 52 -2.38 -0.72 2.36
CA GLY A 52 -3.39 0.18 2.93
C GLY A 52 -3.14 0.35 4.42
N ILE A 53 -3.04 1.43 4.80
CA ILE A 53 -3.27 2.48 5.75
C ILE A 53 -3.65 2.04 7.16
N ILE A 54 -4.34 0.98 7.32
CA ILE A 54 -4.67 0.48 8.64
C ILE A 54 -3.51 -0.39 9.07
N LYS A 55 -2.89 0.01 10.17
CA LYS A 55 -1.79 -0.74 10.77
C LYS A 55 -2.23 -2.20 10.94
N GLY A 56 -1.60 -3.08 10.21
CA GLY A 56 -1.89 -4.51 10.26
C GLY A 56 -2.47 -4.99 8.94
N THR A 57 -1.62 -5.60 8.15
CA THR A 57 -1.91 -6.17 6.85
C THR A 57 -2.58 -7.52 6.92
N THR A 58 -2.89 -7.96 8.12
CA THR A 58 -3.53 -9.24 8.41
C THR A 58 -4.92 -8.99 8.94
N LEU A 59 -5.84 -9.86 8.56
CA LEU A 59 -7.12 -9.92 9.25
C LEU A 59 -6.88 -10.00 10.76
N PRO A 60 -7.70 -9.32 11.57
CA PRO A 60 -7.63 -9.48 13.03
C PRO A 60 -7.75 -10.96 13.39
N ASP A 61 -6.97 -11.41 14.36
CA ASP A 61 -7.15 -12.74 14.91
C ASP A 61 -8.53 -12.85 15.56
N ASP A 62 -9.14 -14.02 15.55
CA ASP A 62 -10.51 -14.26 16.01
C ASP A 62 -11.60 -13.46 15.26
N CYS A 63 -11.43 -13.28 13.93
CA CYS A 63 -12.45 -12.67 13.12
C CYS A 63 -13.17 -13.67 12.20
N SER A 64 -14.28 -13.22 11.62
CA SER A 64 -14.96 -13.95 10.56
C SER A 64 -15.05 -13.11 9.30
N TYR A 65 -15.00 -13.75 8.16
CA TYR A 65 -15.24 -13.14 6.87
C TYR A 65 -16.13 -14.05 6.00
N ARG A 66 -16.71 -13.50 4.96
CA ARG A 66 -17.62 -14.22 4.08
C ARG A 66 -16.94 -14.48 2.76
N ILE A 67 -17.09 -15.73 2.22
CA ILE A 67 -16.55 -16.08 0.91
C ILE A 67 -17.63 -16.41 -0.09
N TYR A 68 -17.34 -16.11 -1.34
CA TYR A 68 -18.09 -16.42 -2.54
C TYR A 68 -17.16 -17.13 -3.51
N ALA A 69 -17.54 -18.33 -3.93
CA ALA A 69 -16.76 -19.14 -4.87
C ALA A 69 -17.57 -19.42 -6.13
N TYR A 70 -16.98 -19.21 -7.29
CA TYR A 70 -17.63 -19.46 -8.57
C TYR A 70 -16.65 -19.99 -9.63
N SER A 71 -17.18 -20.80 -10.54
CA SER A 71 -16.46 -21.31 -11.70
C SER A 71 -16.11 -20.18 -12.68
N LYS A 72 -14.88 -20.12 -13.17
CA LYS A 72 -14.47 -19.13 -14.18
C LYS A 72 -15.00 -19.43 -15.60
N ASN A 73 -15.40 -20.67 -15.88
CA ASN A 73 -15.87 -21.06 -17.21
C ASN A 73 -17.28 -20.57 -17.50
N ASN A 74 -18.19 -20.73 -16.54
CA ASN A 74 -19.62 -20.44 -16.70
C ASN A 74 -20.20 -19.52 -15.62
N TYR A 75 -19.33 -19.05 -14.70
CA TYR A 75 -19.69 -18.19 -13.56
C TYR A 75 -20.73 -18.82 -12.62
N GLU A 76 -20.82 -20.14 -12.61
CA GLU A 76 -21.71 -20.86 -11.71
C GLU A 76 -21.23 -20.77 -10.27
N ALA A 77 -22.13 -20.36 -9.37
CA ALA A 77 -21.86 -20.29 -7.95
C ALA A 77 -21.68 -21.70 -7.36
N LEU A 78 -20.61 -21.88 -6.59
CA LEU A 78 -20.28 -23.14 -5.91
C LEU A 78 -20.82 -23.20 -4.47
N ASN A 79 -21.27 -22.08 -3.95
CA ASN A 79 -21.93 -21.97 -2.64
C ASN A 79 -23.22 -21.14 -2.75
N ASN A 80 -23.89 -20.94 -1.63
CA ASN A 80 -25.19 -20.22 -1.63
C ASN A 80 -25.03 -18.75 -2.02
N GLN A 81 -26.13 -18.11 -2.44
CA GLN A 81 -26.13 -16.71 -2.88
C GLN A 81 -25.66 -15.71 -1.79
N SER A 82 -25.78 -16.07 -0.53
CA SER A 82 -25.33 -15.26 0.59
C SER A 82 -23.88 -15.50 0.98
N GLY A 83 -23.15 -16.34 0.25
CA GLY A 83 -21.80 -16.75 0.57
C GLY A 83 -21.71 -17.72 1.75
N SER A 84 -20.51 -18.12 2.10
CA SER A 84 -20.21 -18.99 3.25
C SER A 84 -19.35 -18.24 4.26
N THR A 85 -19.58 -18.49 5.54
CA THR A 85 -18.79 -17.90 6.62
C THR A 85 -17.49 -18.66 6.82
N VAL A 86 -16.41 -17.92 6.98
CA VAL A 86 -15.09 -18.45 7.32
C VAL A 86 -14.67 -17.86 8.66
N GLN A 87 -14.29 -18.69 9.59
CA GLN A 87 -13.63 -18.28 10.84
C GLN A 87 -12.12 -18.24 10.60
N TYR A 88 -11.51 -17.16 11.05
CA TYR A 88 -10.06 -16.96 11.00
C TYR A 88 -9.52 -16.84 12.42
N GLN A 89 -8.65 -17.78 12.79
CA GLN A 89 -8.08 -17.84 14.14
C GLN A 89 -6.67 -18.40 14.08
N ASN A 90 -5.72 -17.76 14.76
CA ASN A 90 -4.32 -18.18 14.85
C ASN A 90 -3.68 -18.47 13.47
N GLY A 91 -3.99 -17.61 12.47
CA GLY A 91 -3.49 -17.78 11.11
C GLY A 91 -4.20 -18.88 10.29
N VAL A 92 -5.24 -19.51 10.82
CA VAL A 92 -5.97 -20.61 10.17
C VAL A 92 -7.38 -20.18 9.81
N SER A 93 -7.75 -20.40 8.54
CA SER A 93 -9.11 -20.19 8.03
C SER A 93 -9.88 -21.50 8.01
N ARG A 94 -11.10 -21.49 8.52
CA ARG A 94 -12.03 -22.64 8.51
C ARG A 94 -13.38 -22.18 7.94
N ILE A 95 -13.90 -22.89 6.97
CA ILE A 95 -15.27 -22.71 6.48
C ILE A 95 -16.21 -23.36 7.52
N ASP A 96 -17.05 -22.55 8.15
CA ASP A 96 -17.94 -22.99 9.24
C ASP A 96 -19.17 -23.73 8.73
N ASP A 97 -19.65 -23.33 7.54
CA ASP A 97 -20.84 -23.92 6.91
C ASP A 97 -20.49 -25.19 6.13
N ASN A 98 -21.45 -25.67 5.35
CA ASN A 98 -21.25 -26.84 4.49
C ASN A 98 -20.01 -26.67 3.59
N PRO A 99 -19.25 -27.75 3.37
CA PRO A 99 -18.10 -27.74 2.48
C PRO A 99 -18.46 -27.24 1.09
N ILE A 100 -17.65 -26.37 0.53
CA ILE A 100 -17.74 -25.96 -0.88
C ILE A 100 -16.93 -26.95 -1.69
N TYR A 101 -17.53 -27.58 -2.69
CA TYR A 101 -16.85 -28.56 -3.53
C TYR A 101 -16.44 -27.95 -4.86
N LEU A 102 -15.24 -28.30 -5.30
CA LEU A 102 -14.70 -27.84 -6.57
C LEU A 102 -15.35 -28.56 -7.76
N PRO A 103 -15.47 -27.89 -8.93
CA PRO A 103 -16.09 -28.45 -10.12
C PRO A 103 -15.37 -29.71 -10.63
N GLU A 104 -16.16 -30.64 -11.22
CA GLU A 104 -15.66 -31.89 -11.78
C GLU A 104 -14.76 -31.68 -13.00
N ASP A 105 -15.05 -30.69 -13.81
CA ASP A 105 -14.34 -30.36 -15.06
C ASP A 105 -12.97 -29.77 -14.88
N SER A 106 -12.49 -29.69 -13.63
CA SER A 106 -11.20 -29.08 -13.28
C SER A 106 -11.02 -27.63 -13.74
N CYS A 107 -12.11 -26.91 -13.98
CA CYS A 107 -12.04 -25.48 -14.30
C CYS A 107 -11.48 -24.68 -13.12
N ASP A 108 -10.89 -23.55 -13.45
CA ASP A 108 -10.41 -22.60 -12.42
C ASP A 108 -11.60 -21.97 -11.68
N VAL A 109 -11.43 -21.79 -10.38
CA VAL A 109 -12.42 -21.19 -9.48
C VAL A 109 -11.90 -19.82 -9.02
N GLN A 110 -12.80 -18.84 -9.04
CA GLN A 110 -12.58 -17.55 -8.38
C GLN A 110 -13.17 -17.60 -6.97
N VAL A 111 -12.39 -17.16 -6.00
CA VAL A 111 -12.85 -16.97 -4.62
C VAL A 111 -12.74 -15.49 -4.27
N VAL A 112 -13.85 -14.92 -3.82
CA VAL A 112 -13.94 -13.55 -3.32
C VAL A 112 -14.28 -13.61 -1.85
N ALA A 113 -13.56 -12.87 -1.03
CA ALA A 113 -13.79 -12.75 0.41
C ALA A 113 -14.19 -11.32 0.76
N LEU A 114 -15.13 -11.17 1.70
CA LEU A 114 -15.62 -9.88 2.20
C LEU A 114 -15.49 -9.85 3.72
N TYR A 115 -14.79 -8.84 4.25
CA TYR A 115 -14.63 -8.58 5.68
C TYR A 115 -15.12 -7.17 6.03
N GLY A 116 -15.49 -6.94 7.31
CA GLY A 116 -16.00 -5.65 7.81
C GLY A 116 -17.53 -5.59 7.84
N GLY A 117 -18.21 -6.73 8.00
CA GLY A 117 -19.68 -6.76 8.08
C GLY A 117 -20.41 -6.63 6.75
N ILE A 118 -19.69 -6.39 5.65
CA ILE A 118 -20.28 -6.30 4.31
C ILE A 118 -20.66 -7.66 3.75
N THR A 119 -21.78 -7.67 3.02
CA THR A 119 -22.28 -8.87 2.33
C THR A 119 -22.62 -8.51 0.89
N GLY A 120 -22.48 -9.49 0.00
CA GLY A 120 -22.87 -9.35 -1.38
C GLY A 120 -23.89 -10.42 -1.79
N SER A 121 -24.27 -10.39 -3.04
CA SER A 121 -25.06 -11.47 -3.66
C SER A 121 -24.46 -11.88 -4.99
N TYR A 122 -24.68 -13.13 -5.40
CA TYR A 122 -24.37 -13.54 -6.77
C TYR A 122 -25.44 -13.02 -7.74
N ASP A 123 -24.98 -12.50 -8.85
CA ASP A 123 -25.79 -12.22 -10.01
C ASP A 123 -25.05 -12.70 -11.26
N ASN A 124 -25.15 -13.98 -11.54
CA ASN A 124 -24.67 -14.74 -12.70
C ASN A 124 -23.23 -14.52 -13.21
N LEU A 125 -22.56 -13.44 -12.84
CA LEU A 125 -21.24 -13.08 -13.38
C LEU A 125 -20.23 -12.66 -12.31
N TRP A 126 -20.67 -12.17 -11.14
CA TRP A 126 -19.80 -11.63 -10.08
C TRP A 126 -20.54 -11.46 -8.75
N VAL A 127 -19.80 -11.17 -7.71
CA VAL A 127 -20.38 -10.76 -6.43
C VAL A 127 -20.74 -9.27 -6.52
N ASN A 128 -22.01 -8.95 -6.33
CA ASN A 128 -22.55 -7.60 -6.49
C ASN A 128 -23.40 -7.17 -5.29
N LYS A 129 -23.96 -5.96 -5.39
CA LYS A 129 -24.85 -5.37 -4.37
C LYS A 129 -24.17 -5.33 -2.99
N ILE A 130 -22.87 -5.07 -2.96
CA ILE A 130 -22.15 -4.86 -1.73
C ILE A 130 -22.37 -3.40 -1.34
N GLU A 131 -23.10 -3.17 -0.27
CA GLU A 131 -23.36 -1.84 0.25
C GLU A 131 -22.20 -1.37 1.13
N LEU A 132 -21.71 -0.17 0.88
CA LEU A 132 -20.64 0.48 1.63
C LEU A 132 -21.18 1.75 2.28
N SER A 133 -20.80 2.00 3.52
CA SER A 133 -21.15 3.23 4.23
C SER A 133 -19.97 3.72 5.08
N VAL A 134 -19.77 5.03 5.12
CA VAL A 134 -18.75 5.63 6.00
C VAL A 134 -19.28 5.98 7.38
N LYS A 135 -20.57 5.77 7.66
CA LYS A 135 -21.23 6.19 8.91
C LYS A 135 -20.58 5.59 10.16
N ASP A 136 -20.24 4.32 10.07
CA ASP A 136 -19.72 3.57 11.23
C ASP A 136 -18.19 3.61 11.31
N GLN A 137 -17.52 4.23 10.32
CA GLN A 137 -16.07 4.32 10.23
C GLN A 137 -15.39 2.94 10.30
N GLU A 138 -16.06 1.93 9.75
CA GLU A 138 -15.53 0.58 9.63
C GLU A 138 -14.69 0.44 8.37
N ASP A 139 -13.63 -0.34 8.46
CA ASP A 139 -12.78 -0.66 7.33
C ASP A 139 -13.25 -1.93 6.65
N TYR A 140 -13.53 -1.84 5.36
CA TYR A 140 -13.96 -2.95 4.54
C TYR A 140 -12.79 -3.53 3.76
N LEU A 141 -12.64 -4.86 3.80
CA LEU A 141 -11.62 -5.56 3.03
C LEU A 141 -12.24 -6.50 2.01
N VAL A 142 -11.66 -6.51 0.83
CA VAL A 142 -11.97 -7.48 -0.22
C VAL A 142 -10.75 -8.37 -0.45
N GLY A 143 -10.94 -9.67 -0.24
CA GLY A 143 -9.94 -10.70 -0.51
C GLY A 143 -10.20 -11.40 -1.83
N VAL A 144 -9.14 -11.71 -2.57
CA VAL A 144 -9.24 -12.47 -3.83
C VAL A 144 -8.15 -13.52 -3.87
N ASN A 145 -8.43 -14.68 -4.45
CA ASN A 145 -7.37 -15.68 -4.61
C ASN A 145 -6.32 -15.24 -5.63
N THR A 146 -5.06 -15.33 -5.23
CA THR A 146 -3.89 -14.98 -6.04
C THR A 146 -3.41 -16.12 -6.92
N ASN A 147 -3.76 -17.36 -6.56
CA ASN A 147 -3.37 -18.57 -7.24
C ASN A 147 -4.52 -19.20 -8.04
N LYS A 148 -4.19 -20.11 -8.94
CA LYS A 148 -5.18 -20.96 -9.61
C LYS A 148 -5.74 -21.96 -8.61
N VAL A 149 -7.06 -22.05 -8.54
CA VAL A 149 -7.82 -22.96 -7.67
C VAL A 149 -8.65 -23.90 -8.52
N ASN A 150 -8.43 -25.20 -8.39
CA ASN A 150 -9.17 -26.26 -9.06
C ASN A 150 -8.97 -27.58 -8.28
N LYS A 151 -9.53 -28.69 -8.78
CA LYS A 151 -9.39 -30.00 -8.10
C LYS A 151 -7.94 -30.41 -7.82
N SER A 152 -6.99 -30.06 -8.70
CA SER A 152 -5.58 -30.40 -8.51
C SER A 152 -4.86 -29.47 -7.54
N ASN A 153 -5.39 -28.25 -7.34
CA ASN A 153 -4.91 -27.25 -6.39
C ASN A 153 -6.10 -26.65 -5.62
N PRO A 154 -6.62 -27.36 -4.60
CA PRO A 154 -7.88 -26.99 -3.96
C PRO A 154 -7.79 -25.85 -2.95
N LYS A 155 -6.62 -25.30 -2.72
CA LYS A 155 -6.39 -24.24 -1.73
C LYS A 155 -6.38 -22.86 -2.40
N ALA A 156 -7.28 -21.98 -2.00
CA ALA A 156 -7.30 -20.59 -2.37
C ALA A 156 -6.44 -19.77 -1.38
N ASN A 157 -5.44 -19.09 -1.90
CA ASN A 157 -4.63 -18.14 -1.14
C ASN A 157 -5.24 -16.75 -1.32
N LEU A 158 -5.84 -16.19 -0.28
CA LEU A 158 -6.56 -14.92 -0.34
C LEU A 158 -5.65 -13.74 0.02
N ALA A 159 -5.48 -12.80 -0.90
CA ALA A 159 -4.89 -11.50 -0.63
C ALA A 159 -6.01 -10.47 -0.41
N PHE A 160 -5.99 -9.80 0.74
CA PHE A 160 -6.97 -8.79 1.09
C PHE A 160 -6.47 -7.39 0.74
N THR A 161 -7.39 -6.53 0.28
CA THR A 161 -7.16 -5.12 0.01
C THR A 161 -8.22 -4.28 0.71
N HIS A 162 -7.81 -3.11 1.22
CA HIS A 162 -8.73 -2.14 1.81
C HIS A 162 -9.60 -1.51 0.72
N VAL A 163 -10.87 -1.35 0.99
CA VAL A 163 -11.82 -0.67 0.09
C VAL A 163 -11.87 0.82 0.37
N MET A 164 -11.81 1.19 1.64
CA MET A 164 -11.87 2.60 2.05
C MET A 164 -10.55 3.32 1.82
N SER A 165 -10.61 4.65 1.72
CA SER A 165 -9.44 5.53 1.81
C SER A 165 -9.37 6.11 3.22
N ARG A 166 -8.16 6.25 3.78
CA ARG A 166 -7.96 6.89 5.09
C ARG A 166 -7.51 8.33 4.89
N VAL A 167 -8.05 9.24 5.68
CA VAL A 167 -7.61 10.62 5.74
C VAL A 167 -7.15 10.96 7.14
N THR A 168 -5.96 11.51 7.24
CA THR A 168 -5.37 12.01 8.48
C THR A 168 -5.19 13.52 8.36
N LEU A 169 -5.75 14.28 9.30
CA LEU A 169 -5.53 15.71 9.42
C LEU A 169 -4.61 15.96 10.62
N ASN A 170 -3.49 16.60 10.38
CA ASN A 170 -2.57 17.06 11.41
C ASN A 170 -2.76 18.56 11.62
N ILE A 171 -3.38 18.94 12.72
CA ILE A 171 -3.77 20.33 12.99
C ILE A 171 -2.76 20.92 13.97
N LYS A 172 -2.10 21.99 13.58
CA LYS A 172 -1.11 22.71 14.39
C LYS A 172 -1.37 24.22 14.39
N ARG A 173 -0.77 24.90 15.32
CA ARG A 173 -0.78 26.36 15.40
C ARG A 173 0.49 26.93 14.73
N ALA A 174 0.36 28.00 13.95
CA ALA A 174 1.52 28.72 13.43
C ALA A 174 2.40 29.22 14.58
N LYS A 175 3.72 29.22 14.35
CA LYS A 175 4.71 29.61 15.40
C LYS A 175 4.51 31.03 15.94
N ASP A 176 4.01 31.94 15.10
CA ASP A 176 3.73 33.33 15.45
C ASP A 176 2.32 33.56 16.00
N ASN A 177 1.51 32.52 16.10
CA ASN A 177 0.18 32.56 16.70
C ASN A 177 0.24 32.07 18.14
N THR A 178 -0.07 32.92 19.09
CA THR A 178 -0.02 32.65 20.55
C THR A 178 -1.38 32.31 21.17
N ASN A 179 -2.44 32.28 20.37
CA ASN A 179 -3.77 31.97 20.88
C ASN A 179 -3.92 30.46 21.18
N ASN A 180 -4.70 30.14 22.19
CA ASN A 180 -5.09 28.77 22.49
C ASN A 180 -6.43 28.44 21.85
N TYR A 181 -6.54 27.24 21.31
CA TYR A 181 -7.73 26.77 20.60
C TYR A 181 -8.23 25.46 21.21
N LYS A 182 -9.54 25.28 21.14
CA LYS A 182 -10.21 24.02 21.41
C LYS A 182 -10.88 23.56 20.13
N ILE A 183 -10.48 22.40 19.60
CA ILE A 183 -10.98 21.84 18.34
C ILE A 183 -11.53 20.44 18.62
N PRO A 184 -12.71 20.33 19.24
CA PRO A 184 -13.27 19.05 19.65
C PRO A 184 -13.72 18.18 18.46
N GLY A 185 -13.79 18.75 17.26
CA GLY A 185 -14.16 18.01 16.07
C GLY A 185 -13.78 18.67 14.77
N VAL A 186 -13.82 17.87 13.74
CA VAL A 186 -13.68 18.27 12.33
C VAL A 186 -14.88 17.74 11.59
N THR A 187 -15.43 18.54 10.69
CA THR A 187 -16.46 18.10 9.77
C THR A 187 -15.90 18.11 8.35
N ILE A 188 -16.09 17.02 7.62
CA ILE A 188 -15.74 16.94 6.22
C ILE A 188 -17.02 17.11 5.41
N ASN A 189 -16.95 17.99 4.42
CA ASN A 189 -18.07 18.36 3.60
C ASN A 189 -17.87 17.84 2.17
N ASN A 190 -18.98 17.68 1.46
CA ASN A 190 -19.00 17.27 0.06
C ASN A 190 -18.41 15.87 -0.20
N LEU A 191 -18.68 14.92 0.71
CA LEU A 191 -18.33 13.51 0.52
C LEU A 191 -19.54 12.67 0.19
N ALA A 192 -19.32 11.60 -0.57
CA ALA A 192 -20.27 10.51 -0.67
C ALA A 192 -20.28 9.69 0.62
N PHE A 193 -21.46 9.28 1.05
CA PHE A 193 -21.67 8.54 2.29
C PHE A 193 -21.84 7.06 2.07
N ASP A 194 -22.62 6.73 1.09
CA ASP A 194 -23.00 5.40 0.73
C ASP A 194 -22.62 5.15 -0.72
N ALA A 195 -22.19 3.96 -1.02
CA ALA A 195 -21.89 3.49 -2.37
C ALA A 195 -22.24 2.02 -2.50
N ASN A 196 -22.33 1.53 -3.73
CA ASN A 196 -22.36 0.12 -4.03
C ASN A 196 -21.01 -0.32 -4.58
N MET A 197 -20.66 -1.55 -4.32
CA MET A 197 -19.48 -2.18 -4.88
C MET A 197 -19.84 -3.51 -5.53
N ASP A 198 -19.21 -3.79 -6.65
CA ASP A 198 -19.21 -5.09 -7.29
C ASP A 198 -17.78 -5.64 -7.29
N VAL A 199 -17.64 -6.95 -7.19
CA VAL A 199 -16.33 -7.60 -7.39
C VAL A 199 -16.42 -8.46 -8.64
N LYS A 200 -15.90 -7.92 -9.73
CA LYS A 200 -15.90 -8.55 -11.05
C LYS A 200 -14.52 -9.11 -11.36
N GLU A 201 -14.45 -10.41 -11.67
CA GLU A 201 -13.18 -11.09 -11.99
C GLU A 201 -12.09 -10.85 -10.93
N GLY A 202 -12.50 -10.80 -9.65
CA GLY A 202 -11.59 -10.53 -8.56
C GLY A 202 -11.17 -9.07 -8.41
N LYS A 203 -11.79 -8.12 -9.14
CA LYS A 203 -11.51 -6.69 -9.03
C LYS A 203 -12.69 -5.97 -8.40
N PRO A 204 -12.51 -5.31 -7.25
CA PRO A 204 -13.55 -4.46 -6.68
C PRO A 204 -13.74 -3.19 -7.53
N ILE A 205 -15.00 -2.86 -7.80
CA ILE A 205 -15.41 -1.70 -8.59
C ILE A 205 -16.47 -0.96 -7.79
N ILE A 206 -16.18 0.26 -7.38
CA ILE A 206 -17.15 1.14 -6.73
C ILE A 206 -18.10 1.69 -7.79
N ASN A 207 -19.41 1.59 -7.54
CA ASN A 207 -20.45 2.13 -8.40
C ASN A 207 -21.58 2.69 -7.55
N GLY A 208 -22.56 3.34 -8.18
CA GLY A 208 -23.75 3.83 -7.50
C GLY A 208 -23.46 4.75 -6.31
N VAL A 209 -22.43 5.60 -6.43
CA VAL A 209 -22.08 6.58 -5.40
C VAL A 209 -23.20 7.60 -5.29
N ASP A 210 -23.80 7.74 -4.11
CA ASP A 210 -24.83 8.76 -3.87
C ASP A 210 -24.18 10.10 -3.55
N ASN A 211 -24.01 10.91 -4.59
CA ASN A 211 -23.53 12.30 -4.49
C ASN A 211 -24.68 13.32 -4.28
N SER A 212 -25.91 12.88 -4.12
CA SER A 212 -27.10 13.76 -4.07
C SER A 212 -27.21 14.57 -2.79
N GLN A 213 -26.45 14.21 -1.77
CA GLN A 213 -26.46 14.88 -0.48
C GLN A 213 -25.05 15.40 -0.14
N ASN A 214 -24.96 16.71 0.07
CA ASN A 214 -23.78 17.34 0.68
C ASN A 214 -23.63 16.83 2.11
N PHE A 215 -22.93 15.73 2.26
CA PHE A 215 -22.86 15.08 3.56
C PHE A 215 -21.71 15.64 4.40
N LYS A 216 -21.97 15.72 5.70
CA LYS A 216 -21.03 16.15 6.73
C LYS A 216 -20.67 14.95 7.60
N LEU A 217 -19.42 14.54 7.58
CA LEU A 217 -18.92 13.54 8.50
C LEU A 217 -18.28 14.22 9.71
N PRO A 218 -18.93 14.23 10.88
CA PRO A 218 -18.35 14.75 12.10
C PRO A 218 -17.32 13.76 12.66
N VAL A 219 -16.08 14.20 12.81
CA VAL A 219 -15.00 13.43 13.43
C VAL A 219 -14.68 14.06 14.77
N LYS A 220 -14.77 13.27 15.85
CA LYS A 220 -14.41 13.70 17.22
C LYS A 220 -12.90 13.59 17.41
N ILE A 221 -12.38 14.54 18.17
CA ILE A 221 -10.97 14.60 18.55
C ILE A 221 -10.86 14.46 20.06
N ASP A 222 -10.11 13.48 20.53
CA ASP A 222 -9.98 13.22 21.98
C ASP A 222 -9.07 14.24 22.66
N ASP A 223 -7.87 14.49 22.13
CA ASP A 223 -6.95 15.52 22.63
C ASP A 223 -7.07 16.80 21.80
N TYR A 224 -8.08 17.58 22.09
CA TYR A 224 -8.55 18.70 21.28
C TYR A 224 -8.02 20.09 21.69
N VAL A 225 -7.14 20.17 22.67
CA VAL A 225 -6.59 21.45 23.13
C VAL A 225 -5.28 21.75 22.44
N LEU A 226 -5.23 22.85 21.70
CA LEU A 226 -4.04 23.33 20.98
C LEU A 226 -3.51 24.58 21.71
N ASP A 227 -2.67 24.38 22.68
CA ASP A 227 -2.10 25.39 23.58
C ASP A 227 -0.61 25.64 23.38
N ASP A 228 0.07 24.79 22.61
CA ASP A 228 1.48 24.90 22.24
C ASP A 228 1.64 24.82 20.71
N SER A 229 2.62 25.57 20.18
CA SER A 229 2.96 25.53 18.74
C SER A 229 3.68 24.25 18.33
N ALA A 230 4.26 23.52 19.26
CA ALA A 230 4.84 22.21 19.01
C ALA A 230 3.80 21.07 19.04
N LYS A 231 2.62 21.33 19.59
CA LYS A 231 1.53 20.35 19.67
C LYS A 231 0.83 20.17 18.33
N VAL A 232 0.57 18.92 17.98
CA VAL A 232 -0.22 18.53 16.83
C VAL A 232 -1.44 17.77 17.31
N ILE A 233 -2.60 18.18 16.87
CA ILE A 233 -3.87 17.47 17.05
C ILE A 233 -4.11 16.65 15.80
N THR A 234 -4.43 15.37 15.95
CA THR A 234 -4.67 14.47 14.82
C THR A 234 -6.14 14.04 14.77
N ALA A 235 -6.75 14.15 13.61
CA ALA A 235 -8.05 13.58 13.30
C ALA A 235 -7.90 12.55 12.18
N ASP A 236 -8.35 11.33 12.45
CA ASP A 236 -8.30 10.20 11.51
C ASP A 236 -9.71 9.76 11.15
N PHE A 237 -9.96 9.49 9.88
CA PHE A 237 -11.24 9.00 9.41
C PHE A 237 -11.13 8.27 8.08
N LEU A 238 -12.15 7.45 7.79
CA LEU A 238 -12.28 6.71 6.53
C LEU A 238 -13.26 7.42 5.61
N VAL A 239 -12.97 7.41 4.32
CA VAL A 239 -13.83 7.94 3.26
C VAL A 239 -13.99 6.93 2.14
N LEU A 240 -15.10 7.00 1.41
CA LEU A 240 -15.27 6.21 0.20
C LEU A 240 -14.31 6.69 -0.90
N PRO A 241 -13.73 5.77 -1.67
CA PRO A 241 -12.93 6.11 -2.85
C PRO A 241 -13.84 6.68 -3.92
N THR A 242 -13.84 7.99 -4.03
CA THR A 242 -14.71 8.75 -4.94
C THR A 242 -13.96 9.90 -5.58
N GLU A 243 -14.43 10.33 -6.73
CA GLU A 243 -14.00 11.57 -7.38
C GLU A 243 -15.05 12.63 -7.10
N GLN A 244 -14.65 13.71 -6.42
CA GLN A 244 -15.52 14.82 -6.06
C GLN A 244 -14.77 16.15 -6.08
N GLU A 245 -15.40 17.14 -6.70
CA GLU A 245 -14.87 18.49 -6.67
C GLU A 245 -15.21 19.19 -5.34
N ASN A 246 -14.29 20.05 -4.91
CA ASN A 246 -14.51 20.95 -3.77
C ASN A 246 -14.75 20.25 -2.42
N ILE A 247 -13.98 19.22 -2.12
CA ILE A 247 -13.95 18.63 -0.78
C ILE A 247 -13.41 19.69 0.19
N THR A 248 -14.17 19.98 1.25
CA THR A 248 -13.78 20.95 2.27
C THR A 248 -13.84 20.34 3.65
N ILE A 249 -13.07 20.91 4.58
CA ILE A 249 -13.13 20.60 6.01
C ILE A 249 -13.52 21.85 6.79
N SER A 250 -14.28 21.66 7.86
CA SER A 250 -14.60 22.67 8.85
C SER A 250 -14.04 22.24 10.20
N LEU A 251 -13.32 23.13 10.86
CA LEU A 251 -12.84 22.90 12.22
C LEU A 251 -13.82 23.52 13.21
N ASP A 252 -14.14 22.81 14.28
CA ASP A 252 -14.95 23.35 15.36
C ASP A 252 -14.29 24.59 15.97
N GLY A 253 -15.07 25.63 16.14
CA GLY A 253 -14.58 26.93 16.60
C GLY A 253 -14.14 27.90 15.48
N PHE A 254 -14.17 27.47 14.22
CA PHE A 254 -13.88 28.31 13.07
C PHE A 254 -15.07 28.37 12.11
N SER A 255 -15.33 29.54 11.54
CA SER A 255 -16.43 29.74 10.59
C SER A 255 -16.04 29.48 9.14
N GLN A 256 -14.75 29.34 8.85
CA GLN A 256 -14.26 29.18 7.49
C GLN A 256 -14.06 27.71 7.16
N GLU A 257 -14.56 27.32 5.99
CA GLU A 257 -14.22 26.04 5.38
C GLU A 257 -12.85 26.10 4.69
N ILE A 258 -12.11 24.99 4.79
CA ILE A 258 -10.79 24.83 4.19
C ILE A 258 -10.93 23.82 3.06
N LYS A 259 -10.57 24.21 1.83
CA LYS A 259 -10.58 23.30 0.69
C LYS A 259 -9.39 22.35 0.76
N LEU A 260 -9.64 21.04 0.60
CA LEU A 260 -8.57 20.06 0.43
C LEU A 260 -7.97 20.14 -0.99
N PRO A 261 -6.66 19.97 -1.14
CA PRO A 261 -5.97 20.11 -2.44
C PRO A 261 -6.10 18.85 -3.30
N ILE A 262 -7.16 18.08 -3.14
CA ILE A 262 -7.45 16.87 -3.92
C ILE A 262 -8.90 16.86 -4.37
N SER A 263 -9.16 16.13 -5.45
CA SER A 263 -10.52 15.89 -6.00
C SER A 263 -10.88 14.41 -6.05
N LYS A 264 -9.96 13.51 -5.64
CA LYS A 264 -10.18 12.07 -5.73
C LYS A 264 -9.55 11.35 -4.54
N PHE A 265 -10.31 10.42 -3.97
CA PHE A 265 -9.80 9.42 -3.04
C PHE A 265 -9.76 8.07 -3.75
N GLU A 266 -8.61 7.42 -3.75
CA GLU A 266 -8.42 6.12 -4.39
C GLU A 266 -8.51 4.99 -3.36
N MET A 267 -9.05 3.86 -3.79
CA MET A 267 -9.23 2.67 -2.96
C MET A 267 -7.93 2.25 -2.26
N GLY A 268 -8.01 2.03 -0.95
CA GLY A 268 -6.88 1.59 -0.15
C GLY A 268 -5.76 2.62 0.03
N GLN A 269 -5.96 3.88 -0.35
CA GLN A 269 -4.93 4.92 -0.22
C GLN A 269 -5.05 5.73 1.07
N GLN A 270 -3.93 6.27 1.51
CA GLN A 270 -3.82 7.17 2.65
C GLN A 270 -3.50 8.60 2.19
N TYR A 271 -4.21 9.53 2.78
CA TYR A 271 -4.02 10.96 2.55
C TYR A 271 -3.75 11.63 3.88
N SER A 272 -2.71 12.46 3.92
CA SER A 272 -2.36 13.23 5.11
C SER A 272 -2.29 14.71 4.76
N PHE A 273 -2.99 15.54 5.53
CA PHE A 273 -3.00 16.98 5.34
C PHE A 273 -2.58 17.69 6.62
N ASN A 274 -1.71 18.67 6.48
CA ASN A 274 -1.35 19.57 7.57
C ASN A 274 -2.25 20.80 7.52
N VAL A 275 -2.95 21.06 8.61
CA VAL A 275 -3.77 22.26 8.80
C VAL A 275 -3.07 23.19 9.76
N VAL A 276 -2.72 24.38 9.32
CA VAL A 276 -2.08 25.38 10.14
C VAL A 276 -3.06 26.49 10.51
N ILE A 277 -3.22 26.72 11.80
CA ILE A 277 -4.02 27.83 12.31
C ILE A 277 -3.13 29.05 12.41
N GLY A 278 -3.21 29.92 11.38
CA GLY A 278 -2.59 31.22 11.35
C GLY A 278 -3.30 32.22 12.29
N LYS A 279 -2.81 33.47 12.34
CA LYS A 279 -3.42 34.49 13.20
C LYS A 279 -4.87 34.82 12.86
N ASN A 280 -5.24 34.68 11.59
CA ASN A 280 -6.54 35.11 11.10
C ASN A 280 -7.45 33.94 10.71
N LYS A 281 -6.89 32.82 10.27
CA LYS A 281 -7.65 31.68 9.73
C LYS A 281 -6.84 30.40 9.75
N PRO A 282 -7.52 29.24 9.79
CA PRO A 282 -6.89 27.98 9.46
C PRO A 282 -6.77 27.80 7.94
N GLU A 283 -5.69 27.18 7.49
CA GLU A 283 -5.44 26.86 6.07
C GLU A 283 -4.66 25.56 5.93
N ILE A 284 -4.74 24.91 4.77
CA ILE A 284 -3.86 23.80 4.46
C ILE A 284 -2.45 24.36 4.29
N GLU A 285 -1.53 23.78 5.00
CA GLU A 285 -0.12 24.04 4.77
C GLU A 285 0.29 23.30 3.49
N GLU A 286 0.59 24.06 2.46
CA GLU A 286 1.25 23.48 1.30
C GLU A 286 2.63 23.02 1.75
N PHE A 287 2.86 21.71 1.72
CA PHE A 287 4.15 21.16 2.07
C PHE A 287 5.13 21.52 0.95
N LYS A 288 6.09 22.37 1.28
CA LYS A 288 7.21 22.66 0.39
C LYS A 288 8.40 21.84 0.84
N HIS A 289 8.69 20.80 0.06
CA HIS A 289 9.93 20.06 0.25
C HIS A 289 11.11 20.99 0.05
N GLU A 290 12.09 20.93 0.95
CA GLU A 290 13.26 21.77 0.89
C GLU A 290 14.27 21.25 -0.14
N TYR A 291 14.95 22.14 -0.79
CA TYR A 291 16.03 21.83 -1.73
C TYR A 291 17.30 22.60 -1.44
N VAL A 292 18.38 22.10 -1.97
CA VAL A 292 19.68 22.78 -2.00
C VAL A 292 20.02 23.10 -3.46
N ASP A 293 20.30 24.36 -3.74
CA ASP A 293 20.97 24.77 -4.96
C ASP A 293 22.48 24.56 -4.76
N LEU A 294 23.03 23.63 -5.54
CA LEU A 294 24.44 23.26 -5.49
C LEU A 294 25.30 24.12 -6.45
N GLY A 295 24.69 25.03 -7.21
CA GLY A 295 25.37 25.81 -8.25
C GLY A 295 25.78 24.97 -9.44
N LEU A 296 25.02 23.91 -9.76
CA LEU A 296 25.26 23.04 -10.90
C LEU A 296 24.93 23.77 -12.22
N PRO A 297 25.67 23.52 -13.32
CA PRO A 297 25.44 24.15 -14.62
C PRO A 297 24.02 24.03 -15.17
N SER A 298 23.33 22.91 -14.90
CA SER A 298 21.93 22.70 -15.30
C SER A 298 20.91 23.53 -14.52
N GLY A 299 21.30 24.09 -13.37
CA GLY A 299 20.41 24.72 -12.41
C GLY A 299 19.55 23.73 -11.61
N THR A 300 19.83 22.44 -11.71
CA THR A 300 19.12 21.40 -10.92
C THR A 300 19.31 21.63 -9.44
N LYS A 301 18.19 21.64 -8.72
CA LYS A 301 18.16 21.75 -7.26
C LYS A 301 17.82 20.37 -6.68
N TRP A 302 18.52 19.97 -5.65
CA TRP A 302 18.41 18.64 -5.05
C TRP A 302 17.68 18.70 -3.72
N ALA A 303 16.75 17.79 -3.49
CA ALA A 303 16.08 17.70 -2.21
C ALA A 303 17.06 17.54 -1.05
N THR A 304 16.74 18.11 0.11
CA THR A 304 17.59 18.01 1.31
C THR A 304 17.66 16.58 1.86
N HIS A 305 16.62 15.78 1.63
CA HIS A 305 16.49 14.42 2.16
C HIS A 305 15.89 13.46 1.13
N ASN A 306 15.94 12.16 1.39
CA ASN A 306 15.35 11.13 0.54
C ASN A 306 13.83 11.14 0.65
N LEU A 307 13.15 10.66 -0.40
CA LEU A 307 11.71 10.40 -0.38
C LEU A 307 11.39 9.32 0.67
N ASP A 308 10.42 9.60 1.54
CA ASP A 308 9.99 8.71 2.60
C ASP A 308 8.46 8.53 2.54
N MET A 309 8.00 7.38 2.07
CA MET A 309 6.60 7.03 1.93
C MET A 309 5.90 6.80 3.28
N SER A 310 6.66 6.44 4.32
CA SER A 310 6.11 6.25 5.67
C SER A 310 5.69 7.57 6.29
N ASN A 311 6.25 8.68 5.80
CA ASN A 311 5.92 10.03 6.21
C ASN A 311 6.21 11.04 5.10
N PRO A 312 5.42 11.08 4.03
CA PRO A 312 5.68 11.93 2.88
C PRO A 312 5.71 13.44 3.22
N ASN A 313 5.10 13.81 4.35
CA ASN A 313 4.97 15.21 4.80
C ASN A 313 5.85 15.57 6.00
N LYS A 314 6.94 14.83 6.28
CA LYS A 314 7.80 15.13 7.42
C LYS A 314 8.61 16.40 7.19
N GLU A 315 8.31 17.46 7.95
CA GLU A 315 9.14 18.68 8.06
C GLU A 315 10.55 18.40 8.62
N THR A 316 10.76 17.23 9.19
CA THR A 316 11.97 16.85 9.92
C THR A 316 12.58 15.54 9.44
N ALA A 317 12.47 15.23 8.15
CA ALA A 317 13.30 14.16 7.63
C ALA A 317 14.76 14.56 7.87
N SER A 318 15.46 13.78 8.68
CA SER A 318 16.87 14.01 8.89
C SER A 318 17.64 13.68 7.61
N VAL A 319 18.72 14.41 7.34
CA VAL A 319 19.51 14.22 6.12
C VAL A 319 20.17 12.85 6.04
N GLU A 320 20.30 12.15 7.17
CA GLU A 320 20.81 10.79 7.31
C GLU A 320 19.72 9.70 7.23
N ASN A 321 18.45 10.07 7.06
CA ASN A 321 17.38 9.09 6.89
C ASN A 321 17.49 8.40 5.52
N TYR A 322 17.48 7.07 5.51
CA TYR A 322 17.49 6.29 4.26
C TYR A 322 16.26 6.55 3.38
N GLY A 323 15.13 6.92 3.97
CA GLY A 323 13.85 7.04 3.27
C GLY A 323 13.28 5.68 2.88
N SER A 324 12.40 5.68 1.88
CA SER A 324 11.78 4.46 1.36
C SER A 324 12.59 3.84 0.23
N TYR A 325 12.56 2.51 0.17
CA TYR A 325 13.12 1.72 -0.92
C TYR A 325 12.02 1.38 -1.89
N CYS A 326 12.06 1.96 -3.09
CA CYS A 326 11.00 1.86 -4.09
C CYS A 326 11.46 1.07 -5.31
N ASN A 327 10.56 0.31 -5.94
CA ASN A 327 10.81 -0.22 -7.27
C ASN A 327 10.73 0.91 -8.33
N TRP A 328 11.49 0.76 -9.39
CA TRP A 328 11.47 1.74 -10.48
C TRP A 328 10.13 1.70 -11.24
N ALA A 329 9.60 2.86 -11.62
CA ALA A 329 8.28 3.05 -12.25
C ALA A 329 7.09 2.58 -11.38
N ASP A 330 7.26 2.54 -10.06
CA ASP A 330 6.17 2.36 -9.12
C ASP A 330 5.85 3.69 -8.43
N PRO A 331 4.84 4.43 -8.89
CA PRO A 331 4.49 5.73 -8.33
C PRO A 331 3.90 5.64 -6.92
N THR A 332 3.49 4.44 -6.48
CA THR A 332 2.94 4.21 -5.15
C THR A 332 4.00 3.92 -4.10
N GLY A 333 5.18 3.42 -4.53
CA GLY A 333 6.25 2.97 -3.65
C GLY A 333 5.92 1.71 -2.84
N GLU A 334 4.78 1.07 -3.13
CA GLU A 334 4.24 -0.04 -2.35
C GLU A 334 4.44 -1.40 -3.01
N ASN A 335 4.70 -1.40 -4.33
CA ASN A 335 4.88 -2.64 -5.06
C ASN A 335 6.22 -3.30 -4.73
N VAL A 336 6.20 -4.62 -4.61
CA VAL A 336 7.40 -5.42 -4.47
C VAL A 336 7.51 -6.35 -5.66
N TYR A 337 8.34 -5.96 -6.65
CA TYR A 337 8.66 -6.82 -7.76
C TYR A 337 9.79 -7.76 -7.34
N LYS A 338 9.54 -9.06 -7.46
CA LYS A 338 10.50 -10.09 -7.01
C LYS A 338 11.41 -10.58 -8.12
N ASP A 339 10.92 -10.52 -9.35
CA ASP A 339 11.59 -10.97 -10.55
C ASP A 339 10.95 -10.32 -11.80
N GLU A 340 11.47 -10.65 -12.98
CA GLU A 340 10.95 -10.14 -14.26
C GLU A 340 9.48 -10.48 -14.53
N ASN A 341 8.95 -11.57 -13.96
CA ASN A 341 7.57 -12.01 -14.15
C ASN A 341 6.58 -11.23 -13.27
N THR A 342 7.06 -10.58 -12.23
CA THR A 342 6.25 -9.77 -11.32
C THR A 342 6.25 -8.29 -11.68
N LEU A 343 7.03 -7.88 -12.68
CA LEU A 343 7.03 -6.52 -13.20
C LEU A 343 5.70 -6.20 -13.90
N PRO A 344 5.23 -4.94 -13.87
CA PRO A 344 4.06 -4.55 -14.63
C PRO A 344 4.22 -4.89 -16.12
N SER A 345 3.16 -5.42 -16.72
CA SER A 345 3.14 -5.77 -18.15
C SER A 345 3.23 -4.55 -19.10
N ALA A 346 2.92 -3.35 -18.58
CA ALA A 346 3.07 -2.11 -19.33
C ALA A 346 4.53 -1.69 -19.36
N ASN A 347 5.08 -1.52 -20.55
CA ASN A 347 6.39 -0.95 -20.73
C ASN A 347 6.34 0.56 -20.41
N PRO A 348 7.00 1.04 -19.36
CA PRO A 348 7.09 2.47 -19.09
C PRO A 348 7.94 3.14 -20.20
N PRO A 349 7.81 4.46 -20.38
CA PRO A 349 8.63 5.20 -21.33
C PRO A 349 10.13 5.11 -21.00
N ALA A 350 10.99 5.41 -21.96
CA ALA A 350 12.45 5.39 -21.79
C ALA A 350 12.95 6.31 -20.68
N SER A 351 12.21 7.37 -20.38
CA SER A 351 12.36 8.20 -19.17
C SER A 351 10.99 8.37 -18.53
N ILE A 352 10.92 8.12 -17.22
CA ILE A 352 9.71 8.31 -16.43
C ILE A 352 9.69 9.66 -15.69
N CYS A 353 10.76 10.45 -15.80
CA CYS A 353 10.83 11.77 -15.14
C CYS A 353 9.63 12.64 -15.49
N ASN A 354 8.99 13.23 -14.48
CA ASN A 354 7.80 14.07 -14.59
C ASN A 354 6.57 13.39 -15.23
N THR A 355 6.44 12.07 -15.12
CA THR A 355 5.28 11.30 -15.58
C THR A 355 4.54 10.70 -14.38
N ASP A 356 3.38 10.09 -14.66
CA ASP A 356 2.60 9.35 -13.65
C ASP A 356 3.31 8.07 -13.16
N TYR A 357 4.46 7.70 -13.73
CA TYR A 357 5.33 6.62 -13.25
C TYR A 357 6.45 7.11 -12.32
N ASP A 358 6.64 8.42 -12.21
CA ASP A 358 7.66 9.03 -11.38
C ASP A 358 7.16 9.20 -9.94
N ILE A 359 7.70 8.42 -9.02
CA ILE A 359 7.27 8.44 -7.63
C ILE A 359 7.49 9.81 -6.97
N ALA A 360 8.54 10.56 -7.31
CA ALA A 360 8.77 11.88 -6.75
C ALA A 360 7.72 12.88 -7.26
N HIS A 361 7.37 12.80 -8.56
CA HIS A 361 6.35 13.63 -9.19
C HIS A 361 4.95 13.38 -8.60
N VAL A 362 4.61 12.10 -8.41
CA VAL A 362 3.29 11.71 -7.89
C VAL A 362 3.17 12.00 -6.39
N GLN A 363 4.21 11.75 -5.60
CA GLN A 363 4.15 11.86 -4.15
C GLN A 363 4.49 13.26 -3.61
N TRP A 364 5.38 13.99 -4.27
CA TRP A 364 5.84 15.30 -3.80
C TRP A 364 5.28 16.48 -4.61
N GLY A 365 4.55 16.20 -5.69
CA GLY A 365 3.95 17.22 -6.55
C GLY A 365 4.73 17.48 -7.82
N LYS A 366 4.06 18.17 -8.75
CA LYS A 366 4.49 18.31 -10.16
C LYS A 366 5.81 19.05 -10.38
N GLU A 367 6.27 19.82 -9.40
CA GLU A 367 7.57 20.49 -9.41
C GLU A 367 8.74 19.56 -9.09
N TRP A 368 8.47 18.35 -8.59
CA TRP A 368 9.48 17.36 -8.23
C TRP A 368 9.54 16.20 -9.21
N SER A 369 10.72 15.63 -9.38
CA SER A 369 10.91 14.44 -10.21
C SER A 369 12.08 13.59 -9.72
N LEU A 370 12.14 12.35 -10.22
CA LEU A 370 13.38 11.60 -10.24
C LEU A 370 14.43 12.38 -11.05
N PRO A 371 15.71 12.35 -10.65
CA PRO A 371 16.77 12.90 -11.46
C PRO A 371 16.94 12.10 -12.75
N THR A 372 17.25 12.77 -13.87
CA THR A 372 17.70 12.08 -15.06
C THR A 372 19.12 11.53 -14.87
N LYS A 373 19.55 10.64 -15.74
CA LYS A 373 20.95 10.14 -15.72
C LYS A 373 21.96 11.28 -15.93
N GLU A 374 21.62 12.28 -16.73
CA GLU A 374 22.45 13.46 -16.95
C GLU A 374 22.60 14.30 -15.67
N MET A 375 21.50 14.52 -14.94
CA MET A 375 21.54 15.24 -13.66
C MET A 375 22.37 14.50 -12.61
N GLN A 376 22.26 13.16 -12.55
CA GLN A 376 23.13 12.39 -11.66
C GLN A 376 24.59 12.34 -12.12
N TYR A 377 24.82 12.33 -13.42
CA TYR A 377 26.16 12.43 -13.98
C TYR A 377 26.79 13.80 -13.62
N GLU A 378 26.05 14.89 -13.79
CA GLU A 378 26.46 16.23 -13.40
C GLU A 378 26.76 16.32 -11.89
N LEU A 379 25.87 15.83 -11.02
CA LEU A 379 26.12 15.76 -9.57
C LEU A 379 27.43 15.06 -9.27
N ARG A 380 27.70 13.94 -9.96
CA ARG A 380 28.91 13.14 -9.77
C ARG A 380 30.17 13.88 -10.16
N THR A 381 30.14 14.61 -11.30
CA THR A 381 31.33 15.23 -11.90
C THR A 381 31.62 16.62 -11.40
N GLU A 382 30.61 17.42 -11.10
CA GLU A 382 30.75 18.81 -10.71
C GLU A 382 30.92 19.00 -9.18
N CYS A 383 30.47 18.02 -8.37
CA CYS A 383 30.58 18.10 -6.92
C CYS A 383 31.88 17.49 -6.39
N LYS A 384 32.38 18.07 -5.30
CA LYS A 384 33.41 17.44 -4.46
C LYS A 384 32.75 16.53 -3.46
N TRP A 385 33.34 15.35 -3.26
CA TRP A 385 32.75 14.31 -2.40
C TRP A 385 33.60 14.08 -1.14
N ALA A 386 32.89 13.82 -0.03
CA ALA A 386 33.49 13.47 1.25
C ALA A 386 32.64 12.42 1.95
N ASN A 387 33.28 11.42 2.56
CA ASN A 387 32.60 10.48 3.46
C ASN A 387 32.40 11.17 4.81
N VAL A 388 31.20 11.05 5.36
CA VAL A 388 30.82 11.62 6.65
C VAL A 388 29.98 10.61 7.44
N GLU A 389 29.95 10.77 8.75
CA GLU A 389 29.04 10.01 9.61
C GLU A 389 28.21 10.99 10.42
N ILE A 390 26.89 10.82 10.40
CA ILE A 390 25.93 11.68 11.07
C ILE A 390 25.03 10.81 11.94
N ASN A 391 25.05 11.03 13.24
CA ASN A 391 24.26 10.25 14.21
C ASN A 391 24.42 8.74 14.08
N GLY A 392 25.65 8.27 13.74
CA GLY A 392 25.96 6.86 13.54
C GLY A 392 25.64 6.30 12.16
N VAL A 393 25.08 7.12 11.25
CA VAL A 393 24.78 6.74 9.88
C VAL A 393 25.91 7.18 8.93
N LYS A 394 26.46 6.23 8.19
CA LYS A 394 27.46 6.52 7.15
C LYS A 394 26.82 7.15 5.94
N CYS A 395 27.37 8.24 5.48
CA CYS A 395 26.87 9.05 4.37
C CYS A 395 28.00 9.51 3.46
N CYS A 396 27.63 9.93 2.24
CA CYS A 396 28.47 10.74 1.37
C CYS A 396 27.92 12.16 1.31
N LYS A 397 28.80 13.13 1.42
CA LYS A 397 28.52 14.55 1.27
C LYS A 397 28.93 14.98 -0.14
N ALA A 398 27.98 15.45 -0.95
CA ALA A 398 28.23 16.05 -2.26
C ALA A 398 28.24 17.59 -2.10
N ILE A 399 29.37 18.21 -2.32
CA ILE A 399 29.60 19.66 -2.18
C ILE A 399 29.64 20.27 -3.57
N GLY A 400 28.67 21.11 -3.89
CA GLY A 400 28.54 21.77 -5.18
C GLY A 400 29.57 22.89 -5.40
N PRO A 401 29.66 23.40 -6.64
CA PRO A 401 30.57 24.50 -7.01
C PRO A 401 30.38 25.75 -6.18
N ASN A 402 29.19 26.05 -5.69
CA ASN A 402 28.88 27.20 -4.87
C ASN A 402 29.17 26.99 -3.36
N GLY A 403 29.65 25.80 -2.96
CA GLY A 403 29.95 25.44 -1.57
C GLY A 403 28.77 24.85 -0.77
N ASN A 404 27.57 24.93 -1.28
CA ASN A 404 26.41 24.25 -0.70
C ASN A 404 26.54 22.72 -0.87
N TYR A 405 25.84 21.93 -0.08
CA TYR A 405 25.99 20.49 -0.10
C TYR A 405 24.70 19.76 0.20
N ILE A 406 24.61 18.52 -0.28
CA ILE A 406 23.62 17.54 0.16
C ILE A 406 24.30 16.32 0.81
N ILE A 407 23.56 15.65 1.66
CA ILE A 407 23.99 14.41 2.31
C ILE A 407 23.22 13.24 1.69
N LEU A 408 23.95 12.22 1.27
CA LEU A 408 23.44 10.99 0.67
C LEU A 408 23.80 9.80 1.57
N PRO A 409 22.87 9.26 2.38
CA PRO A 409 23.14 8.14 3.25
C PRO A 409 23.45 6.86 2.47
N LEU A 410 24.29 6.00 3.06
CA LEU A 410 24.68 4.70 2.48
C LEU A 410 23.69 3.62 2.93
N GLY A 411 22.44 3.73 2.50
CA GLY A 411 21.33 2.87 2.95
C GLY A 411 21.24 1.51 2.26
N GLY A 412 22.15 1.17 1.33
CA GLY A 412 22.05 -0.09 0.58
C GLY A 412 20.89 -0.10 -0.43
N CYS A 413 20.42 -1.31 -0.73
CA CYS A 413 19.25 -1.57 -1.57
C CYS A 413 18.64 -2.95 -1.26
N TRP A 414 17.43 -3.18 -1.71
CA TRP A 414 16.84 -4.52 -1.75
C TRP A 414 17.09 -5.14 -3.13
N LEU A 415 17.56 -6.37 -3.16
CA LEU A 415 17.87 -7.11 -4.39
C LEU A 415 16.79 -8.16 -4.61
N GLY A 416 15.87 -7.94 -5.56
CA GLY A 416 14.85 -8.92 -5.96
C GLY A 416 14.11 -9.54 -4.77
N THR A 417 14.28 -10.84 -4.59
CA THR A 417 13.62 -11.64 -3.55
C THR A 417 14.26 -11.56 -2.15
N ASN A 418 15.32 -10.78 -1.95
CA ASN A 418 15.99 -10.71 -0.66
C ASN A 418 15.03 -10.25 0.45
N THR A 419 15.16 -10.83 1.62
CA THR A 419 14.34 -10.53 2.80
C THR A 419 14.95 -9.43 3.68
N ALA A 420 16.12 -8.89 3.31
CA ALA A 420 16.84 -7.85 4.03
C ALA A 420 17.52 -6.89 3.05
N VAL A 421 17.78 -5.68 3.54
CA VAL A 421 18.60 -4.69 2.83
C VAL A 421 20.02 -5.23 2.67
N THR A 422 20.58 -5.04 1.48
CA THR A 422 21.95 -5.45 1.16
C THR A 422 22.83 -4.21 1.06
N TYR A 423 24.07 -4.29 1.54
CA TYR A 423 25.07 -3.21 1.53
C TYR A 423 24.72 -1.96 2.34
N GLU A 424 23.86 -2.08 3.36
CA GLU A 424 23.58 -1.01 4.31
C GLU A 424 24.85 -0.58 5.04
N GLY A 425 25.09 0.72 5.13
CA GLY A 425 26.31 1.28 5.72
C GLY A 425 27.58 1.16 4.85
N GLU A 426 27.46 0.58 3.65
CA GLU A 426 28.58 0.40 2.71
C GLU A 426 28.38 1.18 1.40
N LEU A 427 27.17 1.12 0.85
CA LEU A 427 26.82 1.68 -0.46
C LEU A 427 25.48 2.42 -0.38
N GLY A 428 25.34 3.48 -1.17
CA GLY A 428 24.05 4.13 -1.44
C GLY A 428 23.60 3.86 -2.88
N TYR A 429 22.33 3.53 -3.06
CA TYR A 429 21.72 3.25 -4.37
C TYR A 429 20.55 4.20 -4.60
N TYR A 430 20.67 5.06 -5.61
CA TYR A 430 19.70 6.13 -5.89
C TYR A 430 19.20 6.03 -7.32
N TRP A 431 17.88 5.86 -7.49
CA TRP A 431 17.27 5.78 -8.81
C TRP A 431 17.48 7.02 -9.66
N THR A 432 17.63 6.81 -10.98
CA THR A 432 17.30 7.81 -12.00
C THR A 432 15.93 7.48 -12.60
N GLY A 433 15.34 8.44 -13.31
CA GLY A 433 14.12 8.19 -14.07
C GLY A 433 14.37 7.56 -15.47
N ASP A 434 15.59 7.21 -15.82
CA ASP A 434 15.94 6.78 -17.17
C ASP A 434 16.23 5.29 -17.28
N CYS A 435 15.69 4.66 -18.33
CA CYS A 435 16.03 3.31 -18.72
C CYS A 435 17.40 3.25 -19.40
N TRP A 436 18.09 2.14 -19.21
CA TRP A 436 19.20 1.76 -20.05
C TRP A 436 18.65 1.09 -21.31
N GLN A 437 18.62 1.79 -22.43
CA GLN A 437 18.30 1.19 -23.73
C GLN A 437 19.55 0.51 -24.29
N SER A 438 19.60 -0.83 -24.24
CA SER A 438 20.41 -1.61 -25.19
C SER A 438 19.52 -2.03 -26.37
N GLU A 439 20.07 -2.07 -27.59
CA GLU A 439 19.38 -2.57 -28.79
C GLU A 439 18.89 -4.02 -28.55
N GLY A 440 17.57 -4.22 -28.47
CA GLY A 440 16.89 -5.49 -28.23
C GLY A 440 16.04 -5.44 -26.94
N ASP A 441 14.97 -6.13 -26.90
CA ASP A 441 13.85 -6.33 -25.95
C ASP A 441 14.00 -6.03 -24.43
N TYR A 442 14.86 -5.14 -24.00
CA TYR A 442 15.25 -5.00 -22.59
C TYR A 442 14.90 -3.68 -21.93
N ASN A 443 13.62 -3.48 -21.64
CA ASN A 443 13.18 -2.49 -20.63
C ASN A 443 13.45 -2.94 -19.18
N TYR A 444 14.36 -3.89 -18.96
CA TYR A 444 14.65 -4.46 -17.66
C TYR A 444 15.71 -3.72 -16.88
N TYR A 445 16.57 -2.95 -17.56
CA TYR A 445 17.68 -2.27 -16.91
C TYR A 445 17.45 -0.78 -16.85
N VAL A 446 17.66 -0.22 -15.68
CA VAL A 446 17.51 1.21 -15.38
C VAL A 446 18.77 1.74 -14.75
N TYR A 447 19.04 3.03 -14.94
CA TYR A 447 20.19 3.64 -14.32
C TYR A 447 19.96 3.98 -12.85
N TYR A 448 21.01 3.80 -12.05
CA TYR A 448 21.07 4.31 -10.70
C TYR A 448 22.45 4.88 -10.36
N LEU A 449 22.51 5.85 -9.47
CA LEU A 449 23.76 6.36 -8.92
C LEU A 449 24.18 5.47 -7.74
N LYS A 450 25.36 4.86 -7.85
CA LYS A 450 26.02 4.15 -6.78
C LYS A 450 26.98 5.07 -6.04
N VAL A 451 26.73 5.29 -4.75
CA VAL A 451 27.51 6.18 -3.90
C VAL A 451 28.35 5.37 -2.94
N ASN A 452 29.70 5.47 -3.01
CA ASN A 452 30.61 4.72 -2.14
C ASN A 452 32.07 5.27 -2.17
N GLY A 453 32.26 6.53 -2.44
CA GLY A 453 33.60 7.10 -2.64
C GLY A 453 34.11 7.05 -4.08
N GLN A 454 33.61 6.17 -4.94
CA GLN A 454 33.92 6.14 -6.38
C GLN A 454 32.78 6.62 -7.25
N HIS A 455 31.60 6.79 -6.72
CA HIS A 455 30.39 7.32 -7.33
C HIS A 455 30.20 6.96 -8.81
N ASN A 456 29.50 5.88 -9.10
CA ASN A 456 29.31 5.38 -10.48
C ASN A 456 27.82 5.39 -10.85
N LEU A 457 27.53 5.79 -12.09
CA LEU A 457 26.23 5.59 -12.71
C LEU A 457 26.23 4.20 -13.36
N VAL A 458 25.34 3.31 -12.92
CA VAL A 458 25.34 1.90 -13.28
C VAL A 458 23.91 1.48 -13.64
N GLY A 459 23.76 0.44 -14.46
CA GLY A 459 22.48 -0.17 -14.76
C GLY A 459 22.20 -1.37 -13.84
N CYS A 460 20.94 -1.53 -13.42
CA CYS A 460 20.47 -2.70 -12.71
C CYS A 460 19.04 -3.08 -13.15
N SER A 461 18.61 -4.26 -12.73
CA SER A 461 17.26 -4.75 -12.97
C SER A 461 16.20 -3.92 -12.21
N ARG A 462 15.01 -3.81 -12.77
CA ARG A 462 13.86 -3.09 -12.20
C ARG A 462 13.26 -3.76 -10.95
N ASP A 463 13.59 -5.01 -10.68
CA ASP A 463 13.21 -5.74 -9.45
C ASP A 463 13.98 -5.27 -8.21
N PHE A 464 15.02 -4.45 -8.38
CA PHE A 464 15.67 -3.79 -7.25
C PHE A 464 14.75 -2.74 -6.65
N ARG A 465 14.91 -2.51 -5.34
CA ARG A 465 14.31 -1.37 -4.65
C ARG A 465 15.43 -0.49 -4.12
N CYS A 466 15.49 0.73 -4.64
CA CYS A 466 16.51 1.71 -4.28
C CYS A 466 15.88 2.95 -3.65
N MET A 467 16.71 3.74 -3.02
CA MET A 467 16.33 5.05 -2.49
C MET A 467 16.07 6.05 -3.63
N VAL A 468 15.30 7.08 -3.30
CA VAL A 468 15.00 8.19 -4.22
C VAL A 468 15.44 9.49 -3.57
N ARG A 469 16.29 10.26 -4.27
CA ARG A 469 16.61 11.65 -3.95
C ARG A 469 16.00 12.54 -5.02
N PRO A 470 14.84 13.17 -4.76
CA PRO A 470 14.16 14.01 -5.74
C PRO A 470 14.93 15.24 -6.14
N VAL A 471 14.59 15.77 -7.32
CA VAL A 471 15.12 17.02 -7.85
C VAL A 471 13.98 17.95 -8.27
N THR A 472 14.29 19.26 -8.31
CA THR A 472 13.42 20.31 -8.86
C THR A 472 14.27 21.31 -9.66
N ARG A 473 13.64 22.15 -10.47
CA ARG A 473 14.30 23.19 -11.27
C ARG A 473 13.96 24.60 -10.82
#